data_07cc8a4d1ec1298b389491f72546dfc4
#
_entry.id   07cc8a4d1ec1298b389491f72546dfc4
#
_cell.length_a   1.000
_cell.length_b   1.000
_cell.length_c   1.000
_cell.angle_alpha   90.00
_cell.angle_beta   90.00
_cell.angle_gamma   90.00
#
_symmetry.space_group_name_H-M   'P 1'
#
loop_
_entity.id
_entity.type
_entity.pdbx_description
1 polymer ?
#
loop_
_entity_poly.entity_id
_entity_poly.type
_entity_poly.pdbx_seq_one_letter_code
_entity_poly.pdbx_strand_id
1 'polypeptide(L)'
;MVTYYLDIETTGLDEVEDKITTIQYVELERGTGKQLGELTILKEWELGEEEMLRQFIEKSTITNKYDFDFIPIGFNLGFEHKFLQSRSSKYNLFPISILTRPCIDLHAIAILMNKGEFRGSGLDK
;
A
#
# COMPACT_ATOMS: atom_id res chain seq x y z
N MET A 1 -16.97 -4.71 2.95
CA MET A 1 -15.63 -5.22 2.63
C MET A 1 -15.10 -4.51 1.41
N VAL A 2 -14.01 -3.78 1.57
CA VAL A 2 -13.45 -2.94 0.51
C VAL A 2 -11.99 -3.35 0.27
N THR A 3 -11.67 -3.69 -0.97
CA THR A 3 -10.36 -4.19 -1.35
C THR A 3 -9.65 -3.17 -2.23
N TYR A 4 -8.42 -2.83 -1.88
CA TYR A 4 -7.61 -1.87 -2.63
C TYR A 4 -6.32 -2.51 -3.10
N TYR A 5 -5.98 -2.35 -4.38
CA TYR A 5 -4.61 -2.53 -4.81
C TYR A 5 -3.80 -1.32 -4.36
N LEU A 6 -2.65 -1.57 -3.76
CA LEU A 6 -1.81 -0.52 -3.16
C LEU A 6 -0.36 -0.71 -3.56
N ASP A 7 0.26 0.38 -4.00
CA ASP A 7 1.68 0.41 -4.33
C ASP A 7 2.26 1.77 -4.00
N ILE A 8 3.52 1.82 -3.56
CA ILE A 8 4.23 3.07 -3.28
C ILE A 8 5.58 3.09 -3.98
N GLU A 9 6.07 4.29 -4.27
CA GLU A 9 7.46 4.53 -4.69
C GLU A 9 8.15 5.37 -3.61
N THR A 10 9.44 5.16 -3.43
CA THR A 10 10.22 5.85 -2.39
C THR A 10 11.57 6.29 -2.94
N THR A 11 12.26 7.18 -2.20
CA THR A 11 13.60 7.62 -2.58
C THR A 11 14.68 6.62 -2.25
N GLY A 12 14.38 5.63 -1.41
CA GLY A 12 15.32 4.60 -1.01
C GLY A 12 14.65 3.55 -0.14
N LEU A 13 15.43 2.79 0.62
CA LEU A 13 14.94 1.64 1.36
C LEU A 13 14.80 1.88 2.87
N ASP A 14 15.21 3.06 3.36
CA ASP A 14 15.18 3.39 4.79
C ASP A 14 13.94 4.21 5.11
N GLU A 15 12.98 3.63 5.80
CA GLU A 15 11.70 4.26 6.13
C GLU A 15 11.83 5.47 7.05
N VAL A 16 12.99 5.66 7.70
CA VAL A 16 13.24 6.84 8.55
C VAL A 16 13.84 7.98 7.73
N GLU A 17 14.85 7.69 6.92
CA GLU A 17 15.60 8.71 6.18
C GLU A 17 15.02 9.01 4.81
N ASP A 18 14.45 8.01 4.14
CA ASP A 18 13.90 8.17 2.81
C ASP A 18 12.42 8.51 2.88
N LYS A 19 11.93 9.17 1.83
CA LYS A 19 10.53 9.59 1.77
C LYS A 19 9.76 8.81 0.72
N ILE A 20 8.44 8.82 0.87
CA ILE A 20 7.53 8.27 -0.13
C ILE A 20 7.37 9.32 -1.23
N THR A 21 7.53 8.92 -2.48
CA THR A 21 7.39 9.81 -3.63
C THR A 21 6.05 9.66 -4.34
N THR A 22 5.47 8.45 -4.36
CA THR A 22 4.11 8.24 -4.87
C THR A 22 3.36 7.24 -4.01
N ILE A 23 2.04 7.43 -3.93
CA ILE A 23 1.11 6.44 -3.41
C ILE A 23 0.10 6.17 -4.50
N GLN A 24 -0.02 4.91 -4.91
CA GLN A 24 -0.93 4.48 -5.96
C GLN A 24 -1.92 3.50 -5.38
N TYR A 25 -3.21 3.73 -5.61
CA TYR A 25 -4.23 2.80 -5.13
C TYR A 25 -5.47 2.86 -6.00
N VAL A 26 -6.18 1.75 -6.04
CA VAL A 26 -7.44 1.63 -6.75
C VAL A 26 -8.30 0.57 -6.08
N GLU A 27 -9.60 0.84 -5.97
CA GLU A 27 -10.52 -0.14 -5.44
C GLU A 27 -10.73 -1.27 -6.45
N LEU A 28 -10.81 -2.50 -5.96
CA LEU A 28 -11.06 -3.69 -6.77
C LEU A 28 -12.41 -4.28 -6.42
N GLU A 29 -13.13 -4.77 -7.44
CA GLU A 29 -14.39 -5.44 -7.25
C GLU A 29 -14.18 -6.79 -6.58
N ARG A 30 -14.94 -7.04 -5.51
CA ARG A 30 -14.89 -8.31 -4.81
C ARG A 30 -15.41 -9.44 -5.69
N GLY A 31 -14.68 -10.52 -5.73
CA GLY A 31 -15.03 -11.72 -6.50
C GLY A 31 -14.43 -11.77 -7.88
N THR A 32 -14.23 -10.64 -8.54
CA THR A 32 -13.64 -10.59 -9.90
C THR A 32 -12.24 -9.99 -9.93
N GLY A 33 -11.92 -9.11 -8.97
CA GLY A 33 -10.67 -8.36 -8.98
C GLY A 33 -10.62 -7.25 -10.01
N LYS A 34 -11.73 -6.94 -10.66
CA LYS A 34 -11.76 -5.87 -11.66
C LYS A 34 -11.59 -4.51 -11.00
N GLN A 35 -10.93 -3.61 -11.69
CA GLN A 35 -10.72 -2.25 -11.24
C GLN A 35 -12.04 -1.50 -11.19
N LEU A 36 -12.32 -0.86 -10.06
CA LEU A 36 -13.47 0.01 -9.86
C LEU A 36 -13.00 1.46 -9.89
N GLY A 37 -13.29 2.16 -10.98
CA GLY A 37 -12.84 3.54 -11.15
C GLY A 37 -11.41 3.62 -11.66
N GLU A 38 -10.85 4.82 -11.62
CA GLU A 38 -9.51 5.08 -12.09
C GLU A 38 -8.47 4.90 -10.99
N LEU A 39 -7.27 4.48 -11.37
CA LEU A 39 -6.14 4.40 -10.47
C LEU A 39 -5.81 5.81 -9.95
N THR A 40 -5.78 5.98 -8.64
CA THR A 40 -5.35 7.23 -8.01
C THR A 40 -3.84 7.18 -7.83
N ILE A 41 -3.15 8.22 -8.29
CA ILE A 41 -1.70 8.38 -8.12
C ILE A 41 -1.47 9.70 -7.41
N LEU A 42 -1.05 9.64 -6.15
CA LEU A 42 -0.68 10.81 -5.37
C LEU A 42 0.82 11.01 -5.49
N LYS A 43 1.24 12.25 -5.77
CA LYS A 43 2.64 12.56 -6.13
C LYS A 43 3.21 13.57 -5.15
N GLU A 44 4.35 13.20 -4.54
CA GLU A 44 5.01 14.03 -3.55
C GLU A 44 5.47 15.37 -4.14
N TRP A 45 5.97 15.39 -5.37
CA TRP A 45 6.46 16.61 -5.99
C TRP A 45 5.36 17.61 -6.34
N GLU A 46 4.09 17.22 -6.26
CA GLU A 46 2.96 18.12 -6.42
C GLU A 46 2.37 18.55 -5.07
N LEU A 47 2.31 17.65 -4.11
CA LEU A 47 1.58 17.83 -2.85
C LEU A 47 2.47 18.02 -1.62
N GLY A 48 3.70 17.50 -1.68
CA GLY A 48 4.50 17.27 -0.49
C GLY A 48 4.10 15.98 0.20
N GLU A 49 5.03 15.38 0.95
CA GLU A 49 4.80 14.08 1.56
C GLU A 49 3.67 14.07 2.58
N GLU A 50 3.61 15.10 3.44
CA GLU A 50 2.58 15.17 4.47
C GLU A 50 1.18 15.25 3.85
N GLU A 51 0.97 16.14 2.88
CA GLU A 51 -0.33 16.28 2.24
C GLU A 51 -0.71 15.06 1.42
N MET A 52 0.27 14.43 0.77
CA MET A 52 0.06 13.18 0.05
C MET A 52 -0.48 12.09 0.99
N LEU A 53 0.14 11.93 2.15
CA LEU A 53 -0.30 10.97 3.15
C LEU A 53 -1.67 11.33 3.70
N ARG A 54 -1.92 12.63 3.96
CA ARG A 54 -3.21 13.10 4.45
C ARG A 54 -4.33 12.79 3.47
N GLN A 55 -4.10 13.02 2.17
CA GLN A 55 -5.09 12.71 1.14
C GLN A 55 -5.35 11.20 1.02
N PHE A 56 -4.31 10.39 1.12
CA PHE A 56 -4.49 8.94 1.12
C PHE A 56 -5.37 8.50 2.29
N ILE A 57 -5.10 9.01 3.49
CA ILE A 57 -5.88 8.68 4.69
C ILE A 57 -7.34 9.12 4.54
N GLU A 58 -7.58 10.31 4.00
CA GLU A 58 -8.94 10.86 3.87
C GLU A 58 -9.75 10.20 2.76
N LYS A 59 -9.11 9.87 1.63
CA LYS A 59 -9.80 9.39 0.44
C LYS A 59 -9.95 7.87 0.38
N SER A 60 -9.11 7.14 1.10
CA SER A 60 -9.28 5.70 1.25
C SER A 60 -10.16 5.42 2.46
N THR A 61 -10.56 4.16 2.63
CA THR A 61 -11.40 3.78 3.77
C THR A 61 -10.58 3.28 4.97
N ILE A 62 -9.29 3.61 5.01
CA ILE A 62 -8.36 3.07 6.01
C ILE A 62 -8.71 3.49 7.45
N THR A 63 -9.40 4.63 7.62
CA THR A 63 -9.81 5.12 8.94
C THR A 63 -11.09 4.46 9.44
N ASN A 64 -11.78 3.67 8.63
CA ASN A 64 -12.98 2.97 9.07
C ASN A 64 -12.64 1.99 10.17
N LYS A 65 -13.54 1.87 11.16
CA LYS A 65 -13.30 1.04 12.34
C LYS A 65 -13.28 -0.46 12.03
N TYR A 66 -13.96 -0.86 10.97
CA TYR A 66 -14.04 -2.25 10.57
C TYR A 66 -12.86 -2.58 9.66
N ASP A 67 -11.99 -3.51 10.09
CA ASP A 67 -10.76 -3.82 9.36
C ASP A 67 -11.01 -4.30 7.93
N PHE A 68 -12.15 -4.94 7.68
CA PHE A 68 -12.50 -5.39 6.33
C PHE A 68 -12.94 -4.27 5.39
N ASP A 69 -13.05 -3.04 5.88
CA ASP A 69 -13.32 -1.89 5.02
C ASP A 69 -12.08 -1.35 4.33
N PHE A 70 -10.92 -1.90 4.65
CA PHE A 70 -9.69 -1.61 3.91
C PHE A 70 -8.84 -2.87 3.89
N ILE A 71 -8.91 -3.62 2.79
CA ILE A 71 -8.11 -4.83 2.60
C ILE A 71 -7.08 -4.53 1.51
N PRO A 72 -5.81 -4.29 1.88
CA PRO A 72 -4.79 -4.02 0.88
C PRO A 72 -4.38 -5.29 0.16
N ILE A 73 -4.23 -5.16 -1.16
CA ILE A 73 -3.62 -6.17 -2.02
C ILE A 73 -2.42 -5.51 -2.66
N GLY A 74 -1.27 -6.14 -2.58
CA GLY A 74 -0.06 -5.58 -3.17
C GLY A 74 1.03 -6.61 -3.29
N PHE A 75 2.19 -6.16 -3.74
CA PHE A 75 3.34 -7.00 -3.92
C PHE A 75 4.42 -6.60 -2.91
N ASN A 76 4.74 -7.48 -1.96
CA ASN A 76 5.66 -7.22 -0.85
C ASN A 76 5.14 -6.12 0.08
N LEU A 77 3.95 -6.34 0.65
CA LEU A 77 3.27 -5.34 1.51
C LEU A 77 4.05 -4.98 2.77
N GLY A 78 5.03 -5.77 3.17
CA GLY A 78 5.91 -5.40 4.28
C GLY A 78 6.65 -4.10 4.01
N PHE A 79 6.99 -3.82 2.76
CA PHE A 79 7.63 -2.57 2.36
C PHE A 79 6.67 -1.38 2.52
N GLU A 80 5.44 -1.50 2.02
CA GLU A 80 4.41 -0.46 2.19
C GLU A 80 4.09 -0.24 3.66
N HIS A 81 4.00 -1.32 4.44
CA HIS A 81 3.69 -1.23 5.86
C HIS A 81 4.73 -0.38 6.59
N LYS A 82 6.01 -0.70 6.44
CA LYS A 82 7.05 0.02 7.19
C LYS A 82 7.16 1.49 6.79
N PHE A 83 7.04 1.80 5.49
CA PHE A 83 7.10 3.18 5.02
C PHE A 83 5.86 3.97 5.42
N LEU A 84 4.68 3.46 5.19
CA LEU A 84 3.44 4.17 5.52
C LEU A 84 3.34 4.40 7.03
N GLN A 85 3.72 3.41 7.84
CA GLN A 85 3.69 3.54 9.29
C GLN A 85 4.71 4.59 9.78
N SER A 86 5.94 4.50 9.32
CA SER A 86 7.01 5.42 9.75
C SER A 86 6.75 6.85 9.29
N ARG A 87 6.37 7.02 8.01
CA ARG A 87 6.19 8.36 7.45
C ARG A 87 4.94 9.05 7.99
N SER A 88 3.84 8.31 8.19
CA SER A 88 2.65 8.90 8.81
C SER A 88 2.91 9.31 10.26
N SER A 89 3.67 8.51 10.99
CA SER A 89 4.06 8.82 12.36
C SER A 89 4.91 10.09 12.45
N LYS A 90 5.79 10.31 11.48
CA LYS A 90 6.63 11.51 11.41
C LYS A 90 5.81 12.79 11.44
N TYR A 91 4.65 12.79 10.81
CA TYR A 91 3.78 13.97 10.71
C TYR A 91 2.61 13.95 11.70
N ASN A 92 2.60 13.01 12.64
CA ASN A 92 1.52 12.84 13.62
C ASN A 92 0.14 12.66 12.97
N LEU A 93 0.12 11.94 11.87
CA LEU A 93 -1.12 11.62 11.16
C LEU A 93 -1.73 10.34 11.71
N PHE A 94 -2.95 9.99 11.22
CA PHE A 94 -3.58 8.71 11.55
C PHE A 94 -2.57 7.56 11.32
N PRO A 95 -2.37 6.67 12.31
CA PRO A 95 -1.38 5.60 12.16
C PRO A 95 -1.80 4.59 11.09
N ILE A 96 -1.05 4.58 10.00
CA ILE A 96 -1.33 3.66 8.90
C ILE A 96 -0.66 2.32 9.20
N SER A 97 -1.46 1.27 9.29
CA SER A 97 -0.96 -0.07 9.52
C SER A 97 -1.58 -1.03 8.49
N ILE A 98 -0.73 -1.69 7.73
CA ILE A 98 -1.15 -2.56 6.64
C ILE A 98 -1.19 -4.03 7.08
N LEU A 99 -0.15 -4.50 7.78
CA LEU A 99 0.00 -5.92 8.10
C LEU A 99 -0.84 -6.36 9.31
N THR A 100 -1.39 -5.44 10.08
CA THR A 100 -2.23 -5.77 11.26
C THR A 100 -3.69 -6.02 10.91
N ARG A 101 -4.05 -5.92 9.65
CA ARG A 101 -5.40 -6.12 9.13
C ARG A 101 -5.39 -7.22 8.07
N PRO A 102 -6.56 -7.73 7.66
CA PRO A 102 -6.61 -8.65 6.53
C PRO A 102 -5.93 -8.03 5.31
N CYS A 103 -5.01 -8.76 4.70
CA CYS A 103 -4.27 -8.28 3.55
C CYS A 103 -3.89 -9.46 2.64
N ILE A 104 -3.62 -9.16 1.37
CA ILE A 104 -3.22 -10.17 0.40
C ILE A 104 -1.89 -9.72 -0.21
N ASP A 105 -0.83 -10.48 0.08
CA ASP A 105 0.50 -10.20 -0.45
C ASP A 105 0.78 -11.16 -1.61
N LEU A 106 0.78 -10.60 -2.82
CA LEU A 106 1.00 -11.39 -4.03
C LEU A 106 2.42 -11.93 -4.11
N HIS A 107 3.37 -11.30 -3.45
CA HIS A 107 4.75 -11.79 -3.42
C HIS A 107 4.84 -13.12 -2.67
N ALA A 108 4.12 -13.26 -1.56
CA ALA A 108 4.06 -14.51 -0.81
C ALA A 108 3.48 -15.64 -1.67
N ILE A 109 2.44 -15.35 -2.44
CA ILE A 109 1.83 -16.31 -3.35
C ILE A 109 2.83 -16.69 -4.45
N ALA A 110 3.55 -15.71 -5.01
CA ALA A 110 4.54 -15.96 -6.06
C ALA A 110 5.68 -16.85 -5.55
N ILE A 111 6.14 -16.63 -4.31
CA ILE A 111 7.17 -17.48 -3.69
C ILE A 111 6.67 -18.92 -3.56
N LEU A 112 5.43 -19.11 -3.10
CA LEU A 112 4.85 -20.44 -2.97
C LEU A 112 4.74 -21.15 -4.33
N MET A 113 4.31 -20.40 -5.36
CA MET A 113 4.20 -20.95 -6.72
C MET A 113 5.56 -21.26 -7.34
N ASN A 114 6.61 -20.59 -6.86
CA ASN A 114 7.98 -20.81 -7.29
C ASN A 114 8.71 -21.83 -6.38
N LYS A 115 7.96 -22.75 -5.78
CA LYS A 115 8.46 -23.83 -4.92
C LYS A 115 9.28 -23.33 -3.72
N GLY A 116 8.89 -22.17 -3.18
CA GLY A 116 9.55 -21.56 -2.04
C GLY A 116 10.82 -20.79 -2.37
N GLU A 117 11.20 -20.68 -3.64
CA GLU A 117 12.36 -19.90 -4.03
C GLU A 117 12.02 -18.43 -4.16
N PHE A 118 12.85 -17.57 -3.57
CA PHE A 118 12.68 -16.14 -3.66
C PHE A 118 13.01 -15.58 -5.05
N ARG A 119 14.06 -16.14 -5.66
CA ARG A 119 14.51 -15.71 -6.98
C ARG A 119 13.44 -16.01 -8.03
N GLY A 120 13.14 -15.05 -8.88
CA GLY A 120 12.15 -15.22 -9.95
C GLY A 120 10.71 -14.99 -9.51
N SER A 121 10.47 -14.56 -8.26
CA SER A 121 9.12 -14.32 -7.73
C SER A 121 8.66 -12.87 -7.90
N GLY A 122 9.45 -11.98 -8.49
CA GLY A 122 9.08 -10.59 -8.69
C GLY A 122 8.12 -10.40 -9.85
N LEU A 123 7.36 -9.29 -9.84
CA LEU A 123 6.38 -8.98 -10.87
C LEU A 123 7.00 -8.75 -12.24
N ASP A 124 8.22 -8.29 -12.28
CA ASP A 124 8.96 -7.98 -13.50
C ASP A 124 9.81 -9.15 -14.03
N LYS A 125 9.54 -10.32 -13.54
CA LYS A 125 10.27 -11.54 -13.90
C LYS A 125 9.48 -12.47 -14.80
#